data_0810f3f57818737d28d3dca35ef291d7
#
_entry.id   0810f3f57818737d28d3dca35ef291d7
#
_cell.length_a   1.000
_cell.length_b   1.000
_cell.length_c   1.000
_cell.angle_alpha   90.00
_cell.angle_beta   90.00
_cell.angle_gamma   90.00
#
_symmetry.space_group_name_H-M   'P 1'
#
loop_
_entity.id
_entity.type
_entity.pdbx_description
1 polymer ?
#
loop_
_entity_poly.entity_id
_entity_poly.type
_entity_poly.pdbx_seq_one_letter_code
_entity_poly.pdbx_strand_id
1 'polypeptide(L)'
;MPVPQTPARMPRKLLRDQIFDTLLDAIVSGDLVAGEPISDKQLETWLGASRTPIREAVNRLAGMGLIEVLPQRGTRIAPLDPIRFAEEMEMLGVVYSAAVREAVALLTDADRARIAELHATVSRTREALERARIVDALMSVFIDRYRNTLIQRIRERSVPHVTRMITARPGALDATDTSAALDALASAAAAGDADAAAHAVSAYFTAGVASVMARDAAETAAMTVTEDESA
;
A
#
# COMPACT_ATOMS: atom_id res chain seq x y z
N MET A 1 -2.71 -3.22 43.45
CA MET A 1 -2.59 -4.70 43.31
C MET A 1 -1.40 -4.96 42.37
N PRO A 2 -0.44 -5.77 42.75
CA PRO A 2 0.68 -6.08 41.86
C PRO A 2 0.19 -7.02 40.75
N VAL A 3 0.55 -6.69 39.51
CA VAL A 3 0.32 -7.56 38.34
C VAL A 3 1.07 -8.86 38.54
N PRO A 4 0.46 -10.05 38.34
CA PRO A 4 1.15 -11.33 38.48
C PRO A 4 2.33 -11.42 37.53
N GLN A 5 3.50 -11.79 38.05
CA GLN A 5 4.74 -11.98 37.27
C GLN A 5 4.82 -13.36 36.58
N THR A 6 3.72 -13.92 36.14
CA THR A 6 3.75 -15.12 35.34
C THR A 6 4.10 -14.72 33.90
N PRO A 7 5.14 -15.32 33.27
CA PRO A 7 5.48 -14.99 31.89
C PRO A 7 4.26 -15.24 31.02
N ALA A 8 3.72 -14.18 30.42
CA ALA A 8 2.70 -14.32 29.40
C ALA A 8 3.33 -15.12 28.24
N ARG A 9 2.75 -16.27 27.91
CA ARG A 9 3.08 -16.95 26.65
C ARG A 9 2.97 -15.91 25.54
N MET A 10 4.01 -15.83 24.71
CA MET A 10 3.98 -15.03 23.48
C MET A 10 2.65 -15.29 22.76
N PRO A 11 1.82 -14.28 22.52
CA PRO A 11 0.49 -14.53 21.98
C PRO A 11 0.62 -15.13 20.59
N ARG A 12 -0.04 -16.25 20.34
CA ARG A 12 -0.48 -16.59 18.98
C ARG A 12 -1.15 -15.32 18.45
N LYS A 13 -0.84 -14.93 17.20
CA LYS A 13 -1.50 -13.80 16.53
C LYS A 13 -3.00 -13.85 16.88
N LEU A 14 -3.51 -12.82 17.54
CA LEU A 14 -4.88 -12.87 18.04
C LEU A 14 -5.82 -13.04 16.86
N LEU A 15 -6.91 -13.77 17.03
CA LEU A 15 -7.89 -14.01 15.96
C LEU A 15 -8.31 -12.70 15.26
N ARG A 16 -8.47 -11.62 16.01
CA ARG A 16 -8.76 -10.29 15.46
C ARG A 16 -7.69 -9.77 14.50
N ASP A 17 -6.41 -10.08 14.74
CA ASP A 17 -5.31 -9.65 13.87
C ASP A 17 -5.27 -10.49 12.59
N GLN A 18 -5.61 -11.77 12.67
CA GLN A 18 -5.76 -12.63 11.49
C GLN A 18 -6.93 -12.17 10.62
N ILE A 19 -8.07 -11.83 11.25
CA ILE A 19 -9.25 -11.28 10.56
C ILE A 19 -8.90 -9.94 9.90
N PHE A 20 -8.20 -9.06 10.61
CA PHE A 20 -7.74 -7.78 10.07
C PHE A 20 -6.88 -7.99 8.82
N ASP A 21 -5.90 -8.87 8.87
CA ASP A 21 -5.01 -9.14 7.73
C ASP A 21 -5.80 -9.74 6.54
N THR A 22 -6.71 -10.69 6.80
CA THR A 22 -7.54 -11.29 5.75
C THR A 22 -8.45 -10.25 5.07
N LEU A 23 -9.08 -9.37 5.86
CA LEU A 23 -9.91 -8.30 5.32
C LEU A 23 -9.06 -7.27 4.55
N LEU A 24 -7.90 -6.90 5.08
CA LEU A 24 -6.98 -5.98 4.43
C LEU A 24 -6.51 -6.53 3.08
N ASP A 25 -6.09 -7.79 3.03
CA ASP A 25 -5.67 -8.45 1.79
C ASP A 25 -6.81 -8.48 0.76
N ALA A 26 -8.04 -8.83 1.17
CA ALA A 26 -9.19 -8.86 0.28
C ALA A 26 -9.59 -7.47 -0.25
N ILE A 27 -9.44 -6.42 0.56
CA ILE A 27 -9.69 -5.04 0.11
C ILE A 27 -8.60 -4.58 -0.88
N VAL A 28 -7.35 -4.92 -0.61
CA VAL A 28 -6.21 -4.51 -1.43
C VAL A 28 -6.15 -5.29 -2.75
N SER A 29 -6.52 -6.58 -2.75
CA SER A 29 -6.62 -7.40 -3.96
C SER A 29 -7.82 -7.03 -4.84
N GLY A 30 -8.86 -6.42 -4.26
CA GLY A 30 -10.11 -6.12 -4.95
C GLY A 30 -11.16 -7.24 -4.84
N ASP A 31 -10.91 -8.32 -4.09
CA ASP A 31 -11.90 -9.36 -3.79
C ASP A 31 -13.10 -8.78 -3.03
N LEU A 32 -12.85 -7.78 -2.17
CA LEU A 32 -13.86 -6.89 -1.64
C LEU A 32 -13.85 -5.59 -2.44
N VAL A 33 -14.88 -5.43 -3.28
CA VAL A 33 -14.95 -4.36 -4.29
C VAL A 33 -15.14 -2.98 -3.64
N ALA A 34 -14.45 -1.97 -4.16
CA ALA A 34 -14.58 -0.58 -3.71
C ALA A 34 -16.03 -0.07 -3.85
N GLY A 35 -16.55 0.54 -2.79
CA GLY A 35 -17.93 1.02 -2.71
C GLY A 35 -18.97 -0.06 -2.34
N GLU A 36 -18.60 -1.34 -2.33
CA GLU A 36 -19.53 -2.43 -2.04
C GLU A 36 -19.98 -2.42 -0.57
N PRO A 37 -21.30 -2.56 -0.31
CA PRO A 37 -21.80 -2.71 1.05
C PRO A 37 -21.44 -4.09 1.61
N ILE A 38 -21.03 -4.12 2.87
CA ILE A 38 -20.72 -5.35 3.60
C ILE A 38 -21.55 -5.42 4.86
N SER A 39 -22.00 -6.64 5.23
CA SER A 39 -22.74 -6.87 6.46
C SER A 39 -21.97 -7.76 7.43
N ASP A 40 -22.20 -7.55 8.74
CA ASP A 40 -21.61 -8.39 9.79
C ASP A 40 -21.90 -9.89 9.52
N LYS A 41 -23.12 -10.23 9.07
CA LYS A 41 -23.53 -11.62 8.79
C LYS A 41 -22.72 -12.25 7.64
N GLN A 42 -22.46 -11.49 6.57
CA GLN A 42 -21.61 -11.96 5.47
C GLN A 42 -20.19 -12.24 5.95
N LEU A 43 -19.63 -11.32 6.74
CA LEU A 43 -18.30 -11.48 7.32
C LEU A 43 -18.21 -12.64 8.30
N GLU A 44 -19.22 -12.83 9.17
CA GLU A 44 -19.29 -13.98 10.09
C GLU A 44 -19.29 -15.31 9.33
N THR A 45 -20.08 -15.38 8.24
CA THR A 45 -20.17 -16.58 7.40
C THR A 45 -18.85 -16.85 6.66
N TRP A 46 -18.24 -15.82 6.08
CA TRP A 46 -17.01 -15.95 5.30
C TRP A 46 -15.80 -16.28 6.16
N LEU A 47 -15.65 -15.60 7.31
CA LEU A 47 -14.48 -15.70 8.18
C LEU A 47 -14.59 -16.81 9.23
N GLY A 48 -15.79 -17.38 9.43
CA GLY A 48 -16.04 -18.40 10.45
C GLY A 48 -15.77 -17.90 11.87
N ALA A 49 -15.94 -16.61 12.14
CA ALA A 49 -15.62 -15.96 13.40
C ALA A 49 -16.85 -15.27 14.00
N SER A 50 -16.83 -15.07 15.33
CA SER A 50 -17.88 -14.33 16.01
C SER A 50 -17.81 -12.83 15.71
N ARG A 51 -18.91 -12.12 15.94
CA ARG A 51 -19.08 -10.69 15.64
C ARG A 51 -18.03 -9.79 16.31
N THR A 52 -17.61 -10.08 17.53
CA THR A 52 -16.71 -9.21 18.31
C THR A 52 -15.35 -9.01 17.61
N PRO A 53 -14.55 -10.04 17.31
CA PRO A 53 -13.26 -9.86 16.65
C PRO A 53 -13.38 -9.28 15.22
N ILE A 54 -14.50 -9.57 14.52
CA ILE A 54 -14.80 -8.99 13.21
C ILE A 54 -14.99 -7.47 13.34
N ARG A 55 -15.79 -7.00 14.29
CA ARG A 55 -16.02 -5.56 14.50
C ARG A 55 -14.76 -4.83 14.96
N GLU A 56 -13.90 -5.46 15.75
CA GLU A 56 -12.60 -4.88 16.09
C GLU A 56 -11.73 -4.67 14.84
N ALA A 57 -11.67 -5.67 13.93
CA ALA A 57 -10.94 -5.56 12.68
C ALA A 57 -11.56 -4.51 11.72
N VAL A 58 -12.88 -4.51 11.57
CA VAL A 58 -13.62 -3.51 10.76
C VAL A 58 -13.39 -2.10 11.28
N ASN A 59 -13.47 -1.88 12.60
CA ASN A 59 -13.20 -0.56 13.18
C ASN A 59 -11.76 -0.10 12.94
N ARG A 60 -10.78 -1.02 13.00
CA ARG A 60 -9.38 -0.70 12.68
C ARG A 60 -9.22 -0.30 11.22
N LEU A 61 -9.82 -1.04 10.28
CA LEU A 61 -9.83 -0.71 8.85
C LEU A 61 -10.58 0.60 8.56
N ALA A 62 -11.66 0.88 9.30
CA ALA A 62 -12.36 2.16 9.23
C ALA A 62 -11.49 3.32 9.74
N GLY A 63 -10.72 3.11 10.81
CA GLY A 63 -9.72 4.07 11.29
C GLY A 63 -8.60 4.34 10.28
N MET A 64 -8.32 3.41 9.39
CA MET A 64 -7.42 3.58 8.24
C MET A 64 -8.11 4.23 7.02
N GLY A 65 -9.45 4.28 7.00
CA GLY A 65 -10.23 4.81 5.87
C GLY A 65 -10.40 3.81 4.72
N LEU A 66 -10.19 2.52 4.95
CA LEU A 66 -10.41 1.44 3.98
C LEU A 66 -11.85 0.91 4.01
N ILE A 67 -12.54 1.15 5.11
CA ILE A 67 -13.95 0.84 5.33
C ILE A 67 -14.65 2.11 5.80
N GLU A 68 -15.88 2.34 5.36
CA GLU A 68 -16.76 3.40 5.84
C GLU A 68 -17.90 2.81 6.65
N VAL A 69 -18.07 3.31 7.88
CA VAL A 69 -19.23 3.01 8.74
C VAL A 69 -20.21 4.16 8.61
N LEU A 70 -21.31 3.93 7.89
CA LEU A 70 -22.31 4.95 7.60
C LEU A 70 -23.44 4.86 8.65
N PRO A 71 -23.72 5.95 9.40
CA PRO A 71 -24.82 5.95 10.36
C PRO A 71 -26.14 5.53 9.68
N GLN A 72 -26.83 4.53 10.25
CA GLN A 72 -28.10 3.99 9.76
C GLN A 72 -28.08 3.35 8.34
N ARG A 73 -26.95 3.40 7.63
CA ARG A 73 -26.80 2.84 6.28
C ARG A 73 -25.87 1.64 6.19
N GLY A 74 -25.31 1.23 7.33
CA GLY A 74 -24.44 0.05 7.39
C GLY A 74 -22.96 0.36 7.14
N THR A 75 -22.24 -0.62 6.65
CA THR A 75 -20.81 -0.58 6.43
C THR A 75 -20.53 -0.86 4.94
N ARG A 76 -19.57 -0.16 4.36
CA ARG A 76 -19.12 -0.43 2.99
C ARG A 76 -17.60 -0.36 2.87
N ILE A 77 -17.06 -1.01 1.85
CA ILE A 77 -15.68 -0.79 1.44
C ILE A 77 -15.57 0.66 0.93
N ALA A 78 -14.58 1.40 1.39
CA ALA A 78 -14.40 2.79 0.96
C ALA A 78 -14.23 2.85 -0.57
N PRO A 79 -14.84 3.81 -1.29
CA PRO A 79 -14.62 4.00 -2.72
C PRO A 79 -13.13 4.27 -3.02
N LEU A 80 -12.71 4.08 -4.26
CA LEU A 80 -11.42 4.56 -4.73
C LEU A 80 -11.46 6.10 -4.82
N ASP A 81 -10.40 6.73 -4.37
CA ASP A 81 -10.27 8.19 -4.35
C ASP A 81 -8.93 8.58 -5.01
N PRO A 82 -8.96 9.05 -6.28
CA PRO A 82 -7.76 9.45 -7.00
C PRO A 82 -7.04 10.64 -6.37
N ILE A 83 -7.76 11.56 -5.74
CA ILE A 83 -7.17 12.72 -5.07
C ILE A 83 -6.38 12.25 -3.86
N ARG A 84 -7.00 11.43 -3.04
CA ARG A 84 -6.32 10.83 -1.89
C ARG A 84 -5.11 10.00 -2.31
N PHE A 85 -5.22 9.23 -3.39
CA PHE A 85 -4.08 8.48 -3.93
C PHE A 85 -2.91 9.41 -4.25
N ALA A 86 -3.16 10.54 -4.94
CA ALA A 86 -2.13 11.51 -5.29
C ALA A 86 -1.47 12.11 -4.04
N GLU A 87 -2.25 12.51 -3.04
CA GLU A 87 -1.77 13.04 -1.77
C GLU A 87 -0.93 12.02 -0.98
N GLU A 88 -1.36 10.75 -0.93
CA GLU A 88 -0.62 9.66 -0.26
C GLU A 88 0.72 9.36 -0.98
N MET A 89 0.71 9.32 -2.32
CA MET A 89 1.92 9.13 -3.12
C MET A 89 2.91 10.28 -2.95
N GLU A 90 2.45 11.53 -2.99
CA GLU A 90 3.28 12.71 -2.79
C GLU A 90 3.93 12.68 -1.39
N MET A 91 3.13 12.44 -0.35
CA MET A 91 3.62 12.30 1.02
C MET A 91 4.66 11.18 1.15
N LEU A 92 4.36 9.98 0.60
CA LEU A 92 5.30 8.86 0.64
C LEU A 92 6.58 9.19 -0.12
N GLY A 93 6.50 9.88 -1.25
CA GLY A 93 7.66 10.33 -2.01
C GLY A 93 8.60 11.21 -1.17
N VAL A 94 8.06 12.20 -0.47
CA VAL A 94 8.84 13.08 0.42
C VAL A 94 9.47 12.31 1.58
N VAL A 95 8.65 11.52 2.29
CA VAL A 95 9.10 10.82 3.51
C VAL A 95 10.10 9.72 3.18
N TYR A 96 9.85 8.95 2.10
CA TYR A 96 10.73 7.84 1.70
C TYR A 96 12.05 8.36 1.10
N SER A 97 12.04 9.46 0.34
CA SER A 97 13.28 10.06 -0.16
C SER A 97 14.20 10.48 0.98
N ALA A 98 13.65 11.09 2.03
CA ALA A 98 14.41 11.44 3.22
C ALA A 98 14.94 10.19 3.94
N ALA A 99 14.09 9.17 4.13
CA ALA A 99 14.48 7.92 4.80
C ALA A 99 15.55 7.16 4.01
N VAL A 100 15.42 7.06 2.70
CA VAL A 100 16.36 6.37 1.81
C VAL A 100 17.72 7.06 1.82
N ARG A 101 17.77 8.39 1.78
CA ARG A 101 19.03 9.14 1.89
C ARG A 101 19.83 8.75 3.13
N GLU A 102 19.17 8.69 4.28
CA GLU A 102 19.81 8.31 5.54
C GLU A 102 20.13 6.81 5.59
N ALA A 103 19.29 5.97 5.00
CA ALA A 103 19.42 4.52 5.05
C ALA A 103 20.59 3.98 4.20
N VAL A 104 20.93 4.61 3.07
CA VAL A 104 21.96 4.12 2.12
C VAL A 104 23.29 3.87 2.81
N ALA A 105 23.71 4.75 3.71
CA ALA A 105 24.97 4.60 4.47
C ALA A 105 24.91 3.46 5.51
N LEU A 106 23.72 2.98 5.83
CA LEU A 106 23.46 1.92 6.82
C LEU A 106 23.25 0.54 6.17
N LEU A 107 23.16 0.47 4.85
CA LEU A 107 22.92 -0.77 4.12
C LEU A 107 24.11 -1.74 4.27
N THR A 108 23.82 -2.95 4.63
CA THR A 108 24.77 -4.06 4.60
C THR A 108 24.85 -4.67 3.20
N ASP A 109 25.86 -5.52 2.95
CA ASP A 109 25.95 -6.27 1.69
C ASP A 109 24.73 -7.18 1.46
N ALA A 110 24.15 -7.75 2.52
CA ALA A 110 22.93 -8.52 2.45
C ALA A 110 21.72 -7.66 2.02
N ASP A 111 21.62 -6.42 2.47
CA ASP A 111 20.58 -5.50 2.04
C ASP A 111 20.72 -5.12 0.58
N ARG A 112 21.95 -4.83 0.13
CA ARG A 112 22.24 -4.53 -1.28
C ARG A 112 21.89 -5.71 -2.18
N ALA A 113 22.24 -6.93 -1.76
CA ALA A 113 21.87 -8.15 -2.47
C ALA A 113 20.34 -8.32 -2.51
N ARG A 114 19.63 -8.04 -1.42
CA ARG A 114 18.18 -8.11 -1.37
C ARG A 114 17.51 -7.06 -2.27
N ILE A 115 18.02 -5.84 -2.29
CA ILE A 115 17.56 -4.77 -3.20
C ILE A 115 17.72 -5.22 -4.65
N ALA A 116 18.88 -5.76 -5.02
CA ALA A 116 19.14 -6.24 -6.38
C ALA A 116 18.20 -7.40 -6.78
N GLU A 117 17.92 -8.35 -5.87
CA GLU A 117 16.98 -9.45 -6.09
C GLU A 117 15.55 -8.92 -6.31
N LEU A 118 15.06 -8.03 -5.43
CA LEU A 118 13.72 -7.45 -5.53
C LEU A 118 13.58 -6.61 -6.80
N HIS A 119 14.59 -5.81 -7.16
CA HIS A 119 14.64 -5.06 -8.40
C HIS A 119 14.56 -5.99 -9.62
N ALA A 120 15.36 -7.05 -9.68
CA ALA A 120 15.31 -8.01 -10.76
C ALA A 120 13.95 -8.74 -10.83
N THR A 121 13.26 -8.92 -9.72
CA THR A 121 11.93 -9.54 -9.67
C THR A 121 10.86 -8.57 -10.17
N VAL A 122 10.83 -7.32 -9.70
CA VAL A 122 9.84 -6.33 -10.13
C VAL A 122 9.92 -6.05 -11.62
N SER A 123 11.12 -6.08 -12.22
CA SER A 123 11.33 -5.86 -13.66
C SER A 123 10.71 -6.96 -14.53
N ARG A 124 10.47 -8.15 -13.97
CA ARG A 124 9.85 -9.30 -14.67
C ARG A 124 8.37 -9.48 -14.31
N THR A 125 7.90 -8.85 -13.25
CA THR A 125 6.53 -8.99 -12.74
C THR A 125 5.60 -8.06 -13.49
N ARG A 126 4.51 -8.59 -14.06
CA ARG A 126 3.50 -7.83 -14.82
C ARG A 126 2.20 -7.65 -14.07
N GLU A 127 1.90 -8.56 -13.15
CA GLU A 127 0.69 -8.49 -12.34
C GLU A 127 0.80 -7.32 -11.35
N ALA A 128 -0.23 -6.43 -11.34
CA ALA A 128 -0.18 -5.14 -10.67
C ALA A 128 -0.03 -5.23 -9.15
N LEU A 129 -0.79 -6.13 -8.51
CA LEU A 129 -0.75 -6.33 -7.06
C LEU A 129 0.60 -6.90 -6.63
N GLU A 130 1.10 -7.91 -7.35
CA GLU A 130 2.38 -8.53 -7.02
C GLU A 130 3.53 -7.53 -7.22
N ARG A 131 3.49 -6.76 -8.32
CA ARG A 131 4.45 -5.68 -8.57
C ARG A 131 4.46 -4.64 -7.44
N ALA A 132 3.28 -4.19 -6.99
CA ALA A 132 3.16 -3.25 -5.88
C ALA A 132 3.73 -3.82 -4.57
N ARG A 133 3.47 -5.09 -4.28
CA ARG A 133 4.04 -5.80 -3.11
C ARG A 133 5.57 -5.88 -3.14
N ILE A 134 6.14 -6.16 -4.32
CA ILE A 134 7.60 -6.22 -4.48
C ILE A 134 8.24 -4.85 -4.29
N VAL A 135 7.63 -3.79 -4.86
CA VAL A 135 8.11 -2.42 -4.66
C VAL A 135 8.03 -2.02 -3.19
N ASP A 136 6.93 -2.33 -2.51
CA ASP A 136 6.81 -2.08 -1.07
C ASP A 136 7.87 -2.85 -0.26
N ALA A 137 8.14 -4.11 -0.60
CA ALA A 137 9.22 -4.88 0.01
C ALA A 137 10.61 -4.26 -0.26
N LEU A 138 10.85 -3.71 -1.46
CA LEU A 138 12.09 -3.03 -1.80
C LEU A 138 12.26 -1.75 -0.96
N MET A 139 11.23 -0.92 -0.86
CA MET A 139 11.26 0.29 -0.02
C MET A 139 11.45 -0.05 1.47
N SER A 140 10.89 -1.18 1.92
CA SER A 140 11.00 -1.64 3.30
C SER A 140 12.45 -1.91 3.71
N VAL A 141 13.33 -2.36 2.80
CA VAL A 141 14.75 -2.59 3.12
C VAL A 141 15.39 -1.32 3.66
N PHE A 142 15.12 -0.18 3.03
CA PHE A 142 15.66 1.11 3.47
C PHE A 142 14.99 1.60 4.77
N ILE A 143 13.66 1.52 4.84
CA ILE A 143 12.90 2.01 6.00
C ILE A 143 13.26 1.25 7.27
N ASP A 144 13.46 -0.06 7.17
CA ASP A 144 13.85 -0.91 8.29
C ASP A 144 15.28 -0.58 8.77
N ARG A 145 16.18 -0.17 7.87
CA ARG A 145 17.52 0.31 8.23
C ARG A 145 17.50 1.66 8.91
N TYR A 146 16.67 2.59 8.45
CA TYR A 146 16.51 3.90 9.07
C TYR A 146 15.85 3.87 10.44
N ARG A 147 15.05 2.82 10.73
CA ARG A 147 14.41 2.54 12.04
C ARG A 147 13.55 3.68 12.59
N ASN A 148 12.89 4.44 11.72
CA ASN A 148 11.97 5.48 12.14
C ASN A 148 10.54 4.90 12.26
N THR A 149 10.07 4.74 13.50
CA THR A 149 8.75 4.13 13.78
C THR A 149 7.57 4.95 13.28
N LEU A 150 7.72 6.27 13.11
CA LEU A 150 6.67 7.11 12.55
C LEU A 150 6.53 6.87 11.04
N ILE A 151 7.63 6.71 10.32
CA ILE A 151 7.62 6.36 8.90
C ILE A 151 6.99 4.98 8.69
N GLN A 152 7.28 4.01 9.54
CA GLN A 152 6.63 2.69 9.48
C GLN A 152 5.11 2.81 9.66
N ARG A 153 4.61 3.63 10.59
CA ARG A 153 3.17 3.87 10.77
C ARG A 153 2.53 4.58 9.57
N ILE A 154 3.23 5.54 8.98
CA ILE A 154 2.78 6.20 7.74
C ILE A 154 2.65 5.14 6.64
N ARG A 155 3.68 4.32 6.43
CA ARG A 155 3.67 3.23 5.46
C ARG A 155 2.48 2.27 5.67
N GLU A 156 2.31 1.76 6.90
CA GLU A 156 1.22 0.82 7.24
C GLU A 156 -0.16 1.40 6.92
N ARG A 157 -0.32 2.72 7.05
CA ARG A 157 -1.59 3.40 6.78
C ARG A 157 -1.79 3.72 5.29
N SER A 158 -0.76 4.17 4.60
CA SER A 158 -0.84 4.73 3.25
C SER A 158 -0.68 3.69 2.15
N VAL A 159 0.23 2.73 2.31
CA VAL A 159 0.49 1.70 1.29
C VAL A 159 -0.75 0.91 0.87
N PRO A 160 -1.67 0.50 1.76
CA PRO A 160 -2.90 -0.17 1.36
C PRO A 160 -3.77 0.65 0.40
N HIS A 161 -3.89 1.97 0.60
CA HIS A 161 -4.63 2.86 -0.30
C HIS A 161 -3.98 2.97 -1.67
N VAL A 162 -2.67 3.13 -1.68
CA VAL A 162 -1.88 3.18 -2.91
C VAL A 162 -2.00 1.87 -3.67
N THR A 163 -1.79 0.74 -3.00
CA THR A 163 -1.81 -0.58 -3.62
C THR A 163 -3.18 -0.90 -4.23
N ARG A 164 -4.28 -0.64 -3.50
CA ARG A 164 -5.63 -0.90 -4.03
C ARG A 164 -5.97 -0.04 -5.26
N MET A 165 -5.48 1.20 -5.32
CA MET A 165 -5.66 2.05 -6.49
C MET A 165 -4.92 1.50 -7.71
N ILE A 166 -3.66 1.07 -7.51
CA ILE A 166 -2.82 0.44 -8.55
C ILE A 166 -3.46 -0.87 -9.03
N THR A 167 -3.96 -1.70 -8.11
CA THR A 167 -4.61 -2.98 -8.42
C THR A 167 -5.89 -2.79 -9.22
N ALA A 168 -6.69 -1.78 -8.88
CA ALA A 168 -7.93 -1.47 -9.58
C ALA A 168 -7.70 -0.86 -10.98
N ARG A 169 -6.48 -0.36 -11.26
CA ARG A 169 -6.09 0.23 -12.54
C ARG A 169 -4.83 -0.44 -13.10
N PRO A 170 -4.92 -1.70 -13.56
CA PRO A 170 -3.77 -2.42 -14.14
C PRO A 170 -3.13 -1.62 -15.27
N GLY A 171 -1.80 -1.56 -15.29
CA GLY A 171 -1.02 -0.79 -16.26
C GLY A 171 -0.85 0.70 -15.93
N ALA A 172 -1.43 1.21 -14.85
CA ALA A 172 -1.21 2.61 -14.45
C ALA A 172 0.24 2.88 -14.01
N LEU A 173 0.96 1.87 -13.53
CA LEU A 173 2.38 1.97 -13.16
C LEU A 173 3.34 1.28 -14.16
N ASP A 174 2.86 0.85 -15.30
CA ASP A 174 3.72 0.28 -16.37
C ASP A 174 4.47 1.38 -17.17
N ALA A 175 4.37 2.61 -16.71
CA ALA A 175 5.06 3.71 -17.37
C ALA A 175 6.58 3.50 -17.32
N THR A 176 7.23 3.79 -18.44
CA THR A 176 8.69 3.74 -18.60
C THR A 176 9.42 4.47 -17.46
N ASP A 177 8.85 5.59 -17.02
CA ASP A 177 9.44 6.44 -15.99
C ASP A 177 9.47 5.77 -14.60
N THR A 178 8.46 4.99 -14.21
CA THR A 178 8.48 4.25 -12.94
C THR A 178 9.52 3.14 -12.95
N SER A 179 9.72 2.47 -14.09
CA SER A 179 10.75 1.45 -14.23
C SER A 179 12.15 2.06 -14.21
N ALA A 180 12.36 3.15 -14.94
CA ALA A 180 13.64 3.87 -14.95
C ALA A 180 14.02 4.40 -13.55
N ALA A 181 13.05 4.84 -12.76
CA ALA A 181 13.29 5.29 -11.40
C ALA A 181 13.71 4.11 -10.47
N LEU A 182 13.13 2.92 -10.63
CA LEU A 182 13.56 1.74 -9.88
C LEU A 182 14.96 1.26 -10.29
N ASP A 183 15.31 1.33 -11.58
CA ASP A 183 16.65 1.02 -12.08
C ASP A 183 17.68 1.98 -11.47
N ALA A 184 17.36 3.28 -11.44
CA ALA A 184 18.21 4.30 -10.83
C ALA A 184 18.38 4.09 -9.33
N LEU A 185 17.30 3.72 -8.61
CA LEU A 185 17.35 3.43 -7.17
C LEU A 185 18.27 2.25 -6.88
N ALA A 186 18.12 1.14 -7.61
CA ALA A 186 18.94 -0.05 -7.41
C ALA A 186 20.43 0.24 -7.69
N SER A 187 20.72 1.00 -8.75
CA SER A 187 22.09 1.41 -9.12
C SER A 187 22.71 2.33 -8.06
N ALA A 188 21.96 3.32 -7.57
CA ALA A 188 22.41 4.25 -6.54
C ALA A 188 22.66 3.55 -5.20
N ALA A 189 21.78 2.62 -4.82
CA ALA A 189 21.95 1.80 -3.60
C ALA A 189 23.20 0.92 -3.67
N ALA A 190 23.48 0.33 -4.84
CA ALA A 190 24.70 -0.45 -5.06
C ALA A 190 25.97 0.40 -4.97
N ALA A 191 25.92 1.63 -5.53
CA ALA A 191 27.03 2.58 -5.49
C ALA A 191 27.22 3.27 -4.13
N GLY A 192 26.23 3.19 -3.22
CA GLY A 192 26.25 3.93 -1.95
C GLY A 192 25.97 5.43 -2.13
N ASP A 193 25.33 5.81 -3.25
CA ASP A 193 24.98 7.21 -3.55
C ASP A 193 23.62 7.56 -2.95
N ALA A 194 23.65 8.20 -1.79
CA ALA A 194 22.47 8.54 -1.00
C ALA A 194 21.58 9.59 -1.69
N ASP A 195 22.17 10.57 -2.36
CA ASP A 195 21.42 11.63 -3.03
C ASP A 195 20.76 11.12 -4.31
N ALA A 196 21.47 10.32 -5.11
CA ALA A 196 20.91 9.69 -6.28
C ALA A 196 19.78 8.71 -5.91
N ALA A 197 19.93 7.93 -4.83
CA ALA A 197 18.87 7.03 -4.34
C ALA A 197 17.62 7.80 -3.90
N ALA A 198 17.78 8.88 -3.14
CA ALA A 198 16.68 9.73 -2.72
C ALA A 198 15.96 10.39 -3.90
N HIS A 199 16.71 10.86 -4.91
CA HIS A 199 16.15 11.41 -6.14
C HIS A 199 15.35 10.36 -6.93
N ALA A 200 15.87 9.15 -7.05
CA ALA A 200 15.20 8.05 -7.72
C ALA A 200 13.87 7.69 -7.06
N VAL A 201 13.82 7.66 -5.72
CA VAL A 201 12.56 7.45 -4.98
C VAL A 201 11.56 8.56 -5.27
N SER A 202 11.97 9.84 -5.20
CA SER A 202 11.09 10.97 -5.54
C SER A 202 10.55 10.85 -6.96
N ALA A 203 11.39 10.52 -7.93
CA ALA A 203 10.99 10.32 -9.32
C ALA A 203 9.96 9.19 -9.48
N TYR A 204 10.15 8.06 -8.78
CA TYR A 204 9.20 6.94 -8.79
C TYR A 204 7.79 7.38 -8.36
N PHE A 205 7.68 8.06 -7.22
CA PHE A 205 6.39 8.49 -6.69
C PHE A 205 5.75 9.57 -7.58
N THR A 206 6.51 10.51 -8.09
CA THR A 206 6.02 11.55 -9.02
C THR A 206 5.50 10.94 -10.32
N ALA A 207 6.24 10.01 -10.93
CA ALA A 207 5.82 9.31 -12.13
C ALA A 207 4.56 8.46 -11.88
N GLY A 208 4.46 7.81 -10.72
CA GLY A 208 3.29 7.04 -10.31
C GLY A 208 2.02 7.89 -10.22
N VAL A 209 2.09 9.08 -9.61
CA VAL A 209 0.97 10.03 -9.58
C VAL A 209 0.55 10.42 -10.99
N ALA A 210 1.50 10.85 -11.82
CA ALA A 210 1.21 11.28 -13.19
C ALA A 210 0.52 10.19 -14.00
N SER A 211 1.00 8.94 -13.90
CA SER A 211 0.44 7.78 -14.62
C SER A 211 -1.00 7.47 -14.21
N VAL A 212 -1.30 7.42 -12.91
CA VAL A 212 -2.64 7.10 -12.40
C VAL A 212 -3.63 8.23 -12.71
N MET A 213 -3.22 9.49 -12.51
CA MET A 213 -4.09 10.64 -12.76
C MET A 213 -4.41 10.82 -14.24
N ALA A 214 -3.46 10.59 -15.14
CA ALA A 214 -3.72 10.63 -16.58
C ALA A 214 -4.75 9.58 -17.01
N ARG A 215 -4.71 8.39 -16.41
CA ARG A 215 -5.65 7.32 -16.70
C ARG A 215 -7.04 7.61 -16.15
N ASP A 216 -7.14 8.13 -14.94
CA ASP A 216 -8.40 8.54 -14.33
C ASP A 216 -9.12 9.62 -15.15
N ALA A 217 -8.36 10.60 -15.65
CA ALA A 217 -8.89 11.63 -16.55
C ALA A 217 -9.39 11.04 -17.89
N ALA A 218 -8.68 10.07 -18.46
CA ALA A 218 -9.09 9.42 -19.70
C ALA A 218 -10.35 8.55 -19.51
N GLU A 219 -10.48 7.83 -18.40
CA GLU A 219 -11.67 7.05 -18.07
C GLU A 219 -12.90 7.95 -17.86
N THR A 220 -12.72 9.07 -17.14
CA THR A 220 -13.79 10.07 -16.92
C THR A 220 -14.27 10.68 -18.23
N ALA A 221 -13.33 11.04 -19.13
CA ALA A 221 -13.67 11.59 -20.43
C ALA A 221 -14.43 10.59 -21.31
N ALA A 222 -14.06 9.31 -21.27
CA ALA A 222 -14.76 8.27 -22.03
C ALA A 222 -16.20 8.04 -21.53
N MET A 223 -16.44 8.13 -20.22
CA MET A 223 -17.79 7.99 -19.64
C MET A 223 -18.72 9.16 -20.04
N THR A 224 -18.22 10.39 -20.07
CA THR A 224 -19.02 11.56 -20.48
C THR A 224 -19.42 11.52 -21.95
N VAL A 225 -18.59 10.98 -22.83
CA VAL A 225 -18.91 10.81 -24.26
C VAL A 225 -20.02 9.78 -24.48
N THR A 226 -20.04 8.68 -23.71
CA THR A 226 -21.08 7.65 -23.82
C THR A 226 -22.45 8.08 -23.27
N GLU A 227 -22.49 8.98 -22.31
CA GLU A 227 -23.74 9.55 -21.79
C GLU A 227 -24.36 10.55 -22.79
N ASP A 228 -23.53 11.34 -23.47
CA ASP A 228 -24.01 12.31 -24.51
C ASP A 228 -24.51 11.60 -25.78
N GLU A 229 -23.98 10.44 -26.15
CA GLU A 229 -24.47 9.66 -27.30
C GLU A 229 -25.76 8.87 -26.99
N SER A 230 -26.16 8.77 -25.72
CA SER A 230 -27.34 8.02 -25.27
C SER A 230 -28.58 8.91 -24.97
N ALA A 231 -28.44 10.23 -25.04
CA ALA A 231 -29.47 11.24 -24.77
C ALA A 231 -30.05 11.83 -26.06
#